data_e2cc10796cc2a98dda2693591e7e32e2
#
_entry.id   e2cc10796cc2a98dda2693591e7e32e2
#
_cell.length_a   1.000
_cell.length_b   1.000
_cell.length_c   1.000
_cell.angle_alpha   90.00
_cell.angle_beta   90.00
_cell.angle_gamma   90.00
#
_symmetry.space_group_name_H-M   'P 1'
#
loop_
_entity.id
_entity.type
_entity.pdbx_description
1 polymer ?
#
loop_
_entity_poly.entity_id
_entity_poly.type
_entity_poly.pdbx_seq_one_letter_code
_entity_poly.pdbx_strand_id
1 'polypeptide(L)'
;MFAAPPDRVKQAAWSPGRTSGIGGCYAPAVSIPGPAEIQALHEKYAPTPEAFALVHTHCEIVWGIAEQLLTAPRLAHLDADLVRAGCLLHDIGVYRLCDAEGRLDHPNYIRHGLLGHEILEAEGFPETLRRFCSHHTGVGLTRQDITSQGLPLPPADYVAETEEERLVMYADKFHTKSRPSVFLSPDEYAAHIRRFGADKVTAFEALRAEFGDPDLARPVPGHEAQGGATTAAVRA
;
A
#
# COMPACT_ATOMS: atom_id res chain seq x y z
N MET A 1 -0.54 22.26 -37.41
CA MET A 1 -0.89 20.93 -37.91
C MET A 1 -0.68 19.99 -36.70
N PHE A 2 -1.75 19.78 -35.93
CA PHE A 2 -1.67 19.01 -34.66
C PHE A 2 -1.88 17.54 -35.00
N ALA A 3 -0.93 16.69 -34.61
CA ALA A 3 -1.04 15.25 -34.75
C ALA A 3 -2.09 14.69 -33.78
N ALA A 4 -2.95 13.79 -34.26
CA ALA A 4 -3.95 13.10 -33.46
C ALA A 4 -3.29 12.14 -32.46
N PRO A 5 -3.90 11.92 -31.28
CA PRO A 5 -3.38 10.96 -30.30
C PRO A 5 -3.56 9.52 -30.81
N PRO A 6 -2.68 8.59 -30.40
CA PRO A 6 -2.74 7.20 -30.82
C PRO A 6 -4.00 6.49 -30.30
N ASP A 7 -4.50 5.56 -31.10
CA ASP A 7 -5.70 4.75 -30.87
C ASP A 7 -5.74 4.10 -29.49
N ARG A 8 -6.91 4.22 -28.84
CA ARG A 8 -7.24 3.48 -27.61
C ARG A 8 -7.16 1.98 -27.88
N VAL A 9 -6.16 1.35 -27.27
CA VAL A 9 -6.13 -0.11 -27.09
C VAL A 9 -7.39 -0.47 -26.28
N LYS A 10 -8.23 -1.34 -26.82
CA LYS A 10 -9.43 -1.84 -26.15
C LYS A 10 -8.99 -2.55 -24.87
N GLN A 11 -9.24 -1.92 -23.75
CA GLN A 11 -9.00 -2.47 -22.41
C GLN A 11 -9.96 -3.64 -22.21
N ALA A 12 -9.42 -4.84 -21.96
CA ALA A 12 -10.19 -5.93 -21.41
C ALA A 12 -10.50 -5.57 -19.95
N ALA A 13 -11.76 -5.24 -19.66
CA ALA A 13 -12.20 -5.03 -18.29
C ALA A 13 -12.11 -6.34 -17.52
N TRP A 14 -11.64 -6.28 -16.29
CA TRP A 14 -11.67 -7.40 -15.36
C TRP A 14 -13.11 -7.91 -15.25
N SER A 15 -13.33 -9.23 -15.40
CA SER A 15 -14.62 -9.86 -15.25
C SER A 15 -14.55 -10.89 -14.12
N PRO A 16 -15.31 -10.71 -13.03
CA PRO A 16 -15.38 -11.72 -11.97
C PRO A 16 -15.91 -13.04 -12.52
N GLY A 17 -15.23 -14.15 -12.16
CA GLY A 17 -15.61 -15.49 -12.55
C GLY A 17 -17.07 -15.79 -12.15
N ARG A 18 -17.89 -16.29 -13.11
CA ARG A 18 -19.28 -16.66 -12.85
C ARG A 18 -19.32 -17.93 -12.01
N THR A 19 -19.74 -17.80 -10.75
CA THR A 19 -20.25 -18.94 -10.00
C THR A 19 -21.74 -19.05 -10.24
N SER A 20 -22.19 -20.09 -10.92
CA SER A 20 -23.60 -20.45 -11.07
C SER A 20 -24.08 -21.19 -9.81
N GLY A 21 -24.97 -20.58 -9.03
CA GLY A 21 -25.58 -21.21 -7.84
C GLY A 21 -26.69 -20.38 -7.20
N ILE A 22 -27.92 -20.78 -7.49
CA ILE A 22 -29.19 -20.74 -6.70
C ILE A 22 -29.41 -19.57 -5.72
N GLY A 23 -30.46 -18.79 -6.02
CA GLY A 23 -31.22 -17.77 -5.31
C GLY A 23 -31.10 -17.64 -3.78
N GLY A 24 -30.37 -16.65 -3.36
CA GLY A 24 -30.45 -15.95 -2.10
C GLY A 24 -29.86 -14.56 -2.34
N CYS A 25 -30.48 -13.49 -1.83
CA CYS A 25 -29.92 -12.14 -1.88
C CYS A 25 -28.69 -12.06 -0.98
N TYR A 26 -27.60 -12.71 -1.40
CA TYR A 26 -26.27 -12.46 -0.88
C TYR A 26 -25.66 -11.37 -1.76
N ALA A 27 -25.15 -10.31 -1.15
CA ALA A 27 -24.21 -9.43 -1.82
C ALA A 27 -23.12 -10.32 -2.44
N PRO A 28 -22.72 -10.12 -3.72
CA PRO A 28 -21.70 -10.94 -4.32
C PRO A 28 -20.44 -10.87 -3.45
N ALA A 29 -19.92 -12.03 -3.07
CA ALA A 29 -18.66 -12.10 -2.35
C ALA A 29 -17.62 -11.32 -3.15
N VAL A 30 -16.90 -10.40 -2.50
CA VAL A 30 -15.83 -9.64 -3.13
C VAL A 30 -14.82 -10.65 -3.66
N SER A 31 -14.62 -10.69 -4.98
CA SER A 31 -13.58 -11.53 -5.57
C SER A 31 -12.23 -10.87 -5.25
N ILE A 32 -11.44 -11.54 -4.41
CA ILE A 32 -10.09 -11.07 -4.07
C ILE A 32 -9.15 -11.52 -5.20
N PRO A 33 -8.40 -10.60 -5.84
CA PRO A 33 -7.48 -10.95 -6.91
C PRO A 33 -6.31 -11.79 -6.38
N GLY A 34 -5.86 -12.76 -7.20
CA GLY A 34 -4.68 -13.54 -6.88
C GLY A 34 -3.36 -12.77 -7.11
N PRO A 35 -2.23 -13.24 -6.54
CA PRO A 35 -0.94 -12.55 -6.69
C PRO A 35 -0.51 -12.33 -8.14
N ALA A 36 -0.76 -13.30 -9.04
CA ALA A 36 -0.43 -13.16 -10.46
C ALA A 36 -1.26 -12.07 -11.18
N GLU A 37 -2.53 -11.93 -10.81
CA GLU A 37 -3.39 -10.87 -11.35
C GLU A 37 -2.93 -9.49 -10.88
N ILE A 38 -2.52 -9.39 -9.60
CA ILE A 38 -1.98 -8.15 -9.04
C ILE A 38 -0.64 -7.81 -9.68
N GLN A 39 0.24 -8.79 -9.87
CA GLN A 39 1.51 -8.57 -10.56
C GLN A 39 1.29 -8.05 -11.98
N ALA A 40 0.38 -8.66 -12.76
CA ALA A 40 0.05 -8.21 -14.10
C ALA A 40 -0.50 -6.77 -14.11
N LEU A 41 -1.23 -6.38 -13.05
CA LEU A 41 -1.68 -5.00 -12.88
C LEU A 41 -0.50 -4.05 -12.63
N HIS A 42 0.46 -4.41 -11.79
CA HIS A 42 1.67 -3.64 -11.59
C HIS A 42 2.47 -3.49 -12.88
N GLU A 43 2.65 -4.57 -13.65
CA GLU A 43 3.33 -4.55 -14.97
C GLU A 43 2.63 -3.61 -15.96
N LYS A 44 1.30 -3.57 -15.93
CA LYS A 44 0.49 -2.67 -16.79
C LYS A 44 0.71 -1.19 -16.49
N TYR A 45 0.91 -0.83 -15.22
CA TYR A 45 0.99 0.57 -14.78
C TYR A 45 2.41 1.09 -14.60
N ALA A 46 3.39 0.21 -14.42
CA ALA A 46 4.78 0.61 -14.23
C ALA A 46 5.35 1.22 -15.54
N PRO A 47 5.89 2.46 -15.49
CA PRO A 47 6.47 3.09 -16.68
C PRO A 47 7.80 2.46 -17.10
N THR A 48 8.53 1.86 -16.17
CA THR A 48 9.82 1.18 -16.43
C THR A 48 9.97 -0.07 -15.56
N PRO A 49 10.82 -1.04 -15.96
CA PRO A 49 11.12 -2.21 -15.12
C PRO A 49 11.69 -1.83 -13.73
N GLU A 50 12.44 -0.75 -13.64
CA GLU A 50 13.01 -0.27 -12.37
C GLU A 50 11.94 0.32 -11.45
N ALA A 51 10.95 1.01 -12.00
CA ALA A 51 9.79 1.49 -11.25
C ALA A 51 8.94 0.31 -10.76
N PHE A 52 8.71 -0.70 -11.64
CA PHE A 52 8.06 -1.95 -11.24
C PHE A 52 8.79 -2.61 -10.07
N ALA A 53 10.10 -2.86 -10.22
CA ALA A 53 10.89 -3.50 -9.19
C ALA A 53 10.84 -2.73 -7.85
N LEU A 54 10.92 -1.39 -7.90
CA LEU A 54 10.88 -0.57 -6.69
C LEU A 54 9.56 -0.71 -5.93
N VAL A 55 8.44 -0.60 -6.62
CA VAL A 55 7.11 -0.58 -5.98
C VAL A 55 6.65 -2.00 -5.66
N HIS A 56 6.74 -2.93 -6.61
CA HIS A 56 6.25 -4.30 -6.42
C HIS A 56 7.05 -5.03 -5.33
N THR A 57 8.39 -4.92 -5.33
CA THR A 57 9.21 -5.52 -4.26
C THR A 57 8.89 -4.93 -2.89
N HIS A 58 8.63 -3.60 -2.79
CA HIS A 58 8.16 -3.02 -1.54
C HIS A 58 6.84 -3.66 -1.08
N CYS A 59 5.87 -3.80 -1.98
CA CYS A 59 4.58 -4.42 -1.68
C CYS A 59 4.72 -5.88 -1.22
N GLU A 60 5.63 -6.67 -1.84
CA GLU A 60 5.94 -8.04 -1.42
C GLU A 60 6.56 -8.08 -0.02
N ILE A 61 7.47 -7.14 0.28
CA ILE A 61 8.07 -7.02 1.63
C ILE A 61 6.99 -6.68 2.66
N VAL A 62 6.12 -5.73 2.38
CA VAL A 62 5.00 -5.37 3.26
C VAL A 62 4.08 -6.57 3.50
N TRP A 63 3.79 -7.37 2.46
CA TRP A 63 3.06 -8.62 2.64
C TRP A 63 3.82 -9.59 3.56
N GLY A 64 5.11 -9.81 3.36
CA GLY A 64 5.89 -10.70 4.22
C GLY A 64 5.91 -10.27 5.70
N ILE A 65 5.90 -8.96 5.97
CA ILE A 65 5.77 -8.43 7.33
C ILE A 65 4.35 -8.70 7.88
N ALA A 66 3.31 -8.42 7.10
CA ALA A 66 1.92 -8.67 7.51
C ALA A 66 1.64 -10.17 7.72
N GLU A 67 2.13 -11.04 6.84
CA GLU A 67 2.01 -12.49 6.94
C GLU A 67 2.63 -13.01 8.24
N GLN A 68 3.79 -12.48 8.62
CA GLN A 68 4.44 -12.81 9.88
C GLN A 68 3.56 -12.41 11.08
N LEU A 69 2.99 -11.20 11.08
CA LEU A 69 2.11 -10.72 12.15
C LEU A 69 0.83 -11.57 12.24
N LEU A 70 0.26 -11.98 11.11
CA LEU A 70 -0.93 -12.85 11.04
C LEU A 70 -0.74 -14.22 11.69
N THR A 71 0.50 -14.66 11.95
CA THR A 71 0.74 -15.91 12.70
C THR A 71 0.29 -15.84 14.16
N ALA A 72 0.04 -14.66 14.69
CA ALA A 72 -0.41 -14.48 16.06
C ALA A 72 -1.86 -14.96 16.24
N PRO A 73 -2.17 -15.86 17.21
CA PRO A 73 -3.51 -16.44 17.36
C PRO A 73 -4.64 -15.42 17.51
N ARG A 74 -4.33 -14.23 18.06
CA ARG A 74 -5.29 -13.14 18.22
C ARG A 74 -5.78 -12.55 16.91
N LEU A 75 -5.03 -12.76 15.80
CA LEU A 75 -5.35 -12.24 14.47
C LEU A 75 -5.93 -13.31 13.53
N ALA A 76 -6.18 -14.52 14.01
CA ALA A 76 -6.68 -15.64 13.21
C ALA A 76 -8.08 -15.41 12.60
N HIS A 77 -8.78 -14.36 13.01
CA HIS A 77 -10.08 -13.97 12.46
C HIS A 77 -9.98 -13.07 11.24
N LEU A 78 -8.81 -12.50 10.96
CA LEU A 78 -8.59 -11.63 9.80
C LEU A 78 -8.56 -12.45 8.49
N ASP A 79 -9.07 -11.86 7.43
CA ASP A 79 -9.00 -12.44 6.09
C ASP A 79 -7.58 -12.26 5.50
N ALA A 80 -6.77 -13.32 5.61
CA ALA A 80 -5.39 -13.30 5.14
C ALA A 80 -5.27 -13.06 3.61
N ASP A 81 -6.24 -13.49 2.81
CA ASP A 81 -6.25 -13.25 1.37
C ASP A 81 -6.54 -11.77 1.08
N LEU A 82 -7.43 -11.15 1.84
CA LEU A 82 -7.73 -9.72 1.74
C LEU A 82 -6.53 -8.88 2.17
N VAL A 83 -5.87 -9.23 3.29
CA VAL A 83 -4.64 -8.55 3.75
C VAL A 83 -3.54 -8.67 2.70
N ARG A 84 -3.34 -9.86 2.12
CA ARG A 84 -2.36 -10.07 1.05
C ARG A 84 -2.64 -9.17 -0.15
N ALA A 85 -3.87 -9.17 -0.64
CA ALA A 85 -4.26 -8.32 -1.76
C ALA A 85 -4.07 -6.84 -1.42
N GLY A 86 -4.43 -6.41 -0.20
CA GLY A 86 -4.20 -5.06 0.30
C GLY A 86 -2.72 -4.68 0.30
N CYS A 87 -1.85 -5.54 0.86
CA CYS A 87 -0.40 -5.32 0.86
C CYS A 87 0.17 -5.20 -0.56
N LEU A 88 -0.27 -6.07 -1.45
CA LEU A 88 0.24 -6.06 -2.82
C LEU A 88 -0.28 -4.88 -3.66
N LEU A 89 -1.41 -4.27 -3.32
CA LEU A 89 -2.04 -3.20 -4.10
C LEU A 89 -1.81 -1.79 -3.55
N HIS A 90 -1.51 -1.63 -2.24
CA HIS A 90 -1.60 -0.35 -1.53
C HIS A 90 -0.84 0.81 -2.20
N ASP A 91 0.27 0.50 -2.84
CA ASP A 91 1.19 1.48 -3.43
C ASP A 91 1.15 1.59 -4.96
N ILE A 92 0.21 0.92 -5.63
CA ILE A 92 0.14 0.94 -7.10
C ILE A 92 0.04 2.35 -7.69
N GLY A 93 -0.49 3.29 -6.93
CA GLY A 93 -0.61 4.70 -7.34
C GLY A 93 0.72 5.44 -7.47
N VAL A 94 1.81 4.91 -6.92
CA VAL A 94 3.16 5.48 -7.08
C VAL A 94 3.55 5.57 -8.56
N TYR A 95 3.10 4.64 -9.39
CA TYR A 95 3.39 4.67 -10.83
C TYR A 95 2.86 5.93 -11.54
N ARG A 96 1.73 6.50 -11.09
CA ARG A 96 1.19 7.76 -11.65
C ARG A 96 1.99 9.00 -11.24
N LEU A 97 2.92 8.85 -10.32
CA LEU A 97 3.86 9.89 -9.90
C LEU A 97 5.24 9.73 -10.55
N CYS A 98 5.44 8.69 -11.36
CA CYS A 98 6.65 8.52 -12.15
C CYS A 98 6.47 9.09 -13.55
N ASP A 99 7.50 9.74 -14.06
CA ASP A 99 7.57 10.09 -15.50
C ASP A 99 7.92 8.87 -16.37
N ALA A 100 8.02 9.09 -17.70
CA ALA A 100 8.31 8.03 -18.65
C ALA A 100 9.68 7.37 -18.43
N GLU A 101 10.61 8.04 -17.78
CA GLU A 101 11.94 7.57 -17.39
C GLU A 101 11.96 6.96 -15.98
N GLY A 102 10.81 6.85 -15.31
CA GLY A 102 10.67 6.28 -13.96
C GLY A 102 11.14 7.21 -12.83
N ARG A 103 11.32 8.51 -13.09
CA ARG A 103 11.70 9.48 -12.04
C ARG A 103 10.46 9.89 -11.25
N LEU A 104 10.55 9.78 -9.93
CA LEU A 104 9.44 10.01 -9.01
C LEU A 104 9.24 11.51 -8.71
N ASP A 105 7.99 11.97 -8.78
CA ASP A 105 7.55 13.30 -8.34
C ASP A 105 7.44 13.32 -6.79
N HIS A 106 8.55 13.50 -6.11
CA HIS A 106 8.62 13.55 -4.65
C HIS A 106 7.71 14.63 -4.01
N PRO A 107 7.64 15.87 -4.53
CA PRO A 107 6.75 16.89 -3.98
C PRO A 107 5.27 16.48 -3.91
N ASN A 108 4.80 15.69 -4.86
CA ASN A 108 3.43 15.21 -4.92
C ASN A 108 3.24 13.79 -4.37
N TYR A 109 4.27 13.21 -3.73
CA TYR A 109 4.25 11.83 -3.27
C TYR A 109 3.06 11.48 -2.38
N ILE A 110 2.61 12.42 -1.55
CA ILE A 110 1.43 12.26 -0.67
C ILE A 110 0.16 11.83 -1.41
N ARG A 111 0.07 12.04 -2.72
CA ARG A 111 -1.08 11.71 -3.56
C ARG A 111 -1.13 10.24 -3.98
N HIS A 112 -0.06 9.45 -3.76
CA HIS A 112 0.02 8.06 -4.26
C HIS A 112 -1.17 7.21 -3.83
N GLY A 113 -1.63 7.35 -2.58
CA GLY A 113 -2.77 6.59 -2.08
C GLY A 113 -4.06 6.86 -2.86
N LEU A 114 -4.38 8.13 -3.09
CA LEU A 114 -5.57 8.51 -3.87
C LEU A 114 -5.44 8.10 -5.34
N LEU A 115 -4.26 8.27 -5.94
CA LEU A 115 -4.00 7.83 -7.32
C LEU A 115 -4.11 6.31 -7.48
N GLY A 116 -3.73 5.53 -6.45
CA GLY A 116 -3.94 4.08 -6.43
C GLY A 116 -5.42 3.71 -6.34
N HIS A 117 -6.18 4.38 -5.49
CA HIS A 117 -7.64 4.23 -5.41
C HIS A 117 -8.30 4.45 -6.78
N GLU A 118 -7.93 5.53 -7.48
CA GLU A 118 -8.43 5.85 -8.83
C GLU A 118 -8.02 4.79 -9.88
N ILE A 119 -6.80 4.24 -9.79
CA ILE A 119 -6.36 3.13 -10.65
C ILE A 119 -7.29 1.93 -10.46
N LEU A 120 -7.47 1.51 -9.21
CA LEU A 120 -8.29 0.34 -8.90
C LEU A 120 -9.76 0.55 -9.25
N GLU A 121 -10.27 1.79 -9.12
CA GLU A 121 -11.60 2.14 -9.58
C GLU A 121 -11.75 1.97 -11.10
N ALA A 122 -10.78 2.48 -11.86
CA ALA A 122 -10.78 2.35 -13.33
C ALA A 122 -10.66 0.89 -13.80
N GLU A 123 -10.03 0.02 -13.00
CA GLU A 123 -9.93 -1.42 -13.25
C GLU A 123 -11.18 -2.20 -12.75
N GLY A 124 -12.14 -1.54 -12.11
CA GLY A 124 -13.39 -2.14 -11.67
C GLY A 124 -13.31 -2.87 -10.32
N PHE A 125 -12.25 -2.62 -9.54
CA PHE A 125 -12.13 -3.19 -8.21
C PHE A 125 -13.15 -2.58 -7.23
N PRO A 126 -13.67 -3.38 -6.28
CA PRO A 126 -14.61 -2.91 -5.27
C PRO A 126 -13.93 -1.94 -4.29
N GLU A 127 -14.74 -1.09 -3.64
CA GLU A 127 -14.28 -0.11 -2.67
C GLU A 127 -13.41 -0.72 -1.57
N THR A 128 -13.76 -1.92 -1.09
CA THR A 128 -12.98 -2.66 -0.09
C THR A 128 -11.51 -2.83 -0.45
N LEU A 129 -11.19 -3.04 -1.73
CA LEU A 129 -9.80 -3.14 -2.20
C LEU A 129 -9.18 -1.77 -2.48
N ARG A 130 -9.96 -0.82 -3.01
CA ARG A 130 -9.49 0.53 -3.32
C ARG A 130 -9.01 1.28 -2.08
N ARG A 131 -9.67 1.04 -0.93
CA ARG A 131 -9.36 1.68 0.34
C ARG A 131 -7.96 1.35 0.86
N PHE A 132 -7.41 0.17 0.57
CA PHE A 132 -6.02 -0.14 0.92
C PHE A 132 -5.03 0.85 0.31
N CYS A 133 -5.33 1.42 -0.86
CA CYS A 133 -4.52 2.49 -1.43
C CYS A 133 -4.73 3.81 -0.69
N SER A 134 -5.97 4.29 -0.61
CA SER A 134 -6.24 5.66 -0.13
C SER A 134 -6.10 5.84 1.38
N HIS A 135 -6.17 4.78 2.19
CA HIS A 135 -6.27 4.88 3.64
C HIS A 135 -5.04 4.35 4.42
N HIS A 136 -3.91 4.05 3.73
CA HIS A 136 -2.71 3.53 4.40
C HIS A 136 -1.65 4.58 4.74
N THR A 137 -1.78 5.81 4.23
CA THR A 137 -0.73 6.83 4.37
C THR A 137 -0.52 7.26 5.81
N GLY A 138 0.73 7.18 6.29
CA GLY A 138 1.09 7.47 7.68
C GLY A 138 0.38 6.52 8.66
N VAL A 139 -0.32 7.07 9.63
CA VAL A 139 -1.24 6.36 10.54
C VAL A 139 -2.69 6.84 10.32
N GLY A 140 -3.01 7.16 9.09
CA GLY A 140 -4.25 7.81 8.67
C GLY A 140 -4.11 9.34 8.60
N LEU A 141 -4.73 9.91 7.56
CA LEU A 141 -4.82 11.37 7.35
C LEU A 141 -6.26 11.80 7.57
N THR A 142 -6.45 12.70 8.53
CA THR A 142 -7.76 13.31 8.76
C THR A 142 -7.96 14.54 7.85
N ARG A 143 -9.22 14.94 7.65
CA ARG A 143 -9.55 16.22 7.01
C ARG A 143 -8.80 17.39 7.65
N GLN A 144 -8.63 17.36 8.98
CA GLN A 144 -7.91 18.39 9.70
C GLN A 144 -6.42 18.38 9.33
N ASP A 145 -5.78 17.20 9.23
CA ASP A 145 -4.39 17.10 8.79
C ASP A 145 -4.19 17.72 7.41
N ILE A 146 -5.08 17.40 6.47
CA ILE A 146 -5.01 17.90 5.09
C ILE A 146 -5.14 19.42 5.07
N THR A 147 -6.13 19.98 5.78
CA THR A 147 -6.40 21.42 5.74
C THR A 147 -5.34 22.23 6.50
N SER A 148 -4.91 21.75 7.67
CA SER A 148 -3.93 22.46 8.49
C SER A 148 -2.51 22.44 7.91
N GLN A 149 -2.15 21.38 7.21
CA GLN A 149 -0.84 21.24 6.57
C GLN A 149 -0.84 21.66 5.10
N GLY A 150 -1.99 22.05 4.52
CA GLY A 150 -2.11 22.44 3.12
C GLY A 150 -1.73 21.32 2.16
N LEU A 151 -2.04 20.05 2.49
CA LEU A 151 -1.69 18.91 1.65
C LEU A 151 -2.47 18.93 0.34
N PRO A 152 -1.87 18.54 -0.80
CA PRO A 152 -2.51 18.54 -2.12
C PRO A 152 -3.48 17.35 -2.30
N LEU A 153 -4.41 17.20 -1.35
CA LEU A 153 -5.45 16.18 -1.32
C LEU A 153 -6.82 16.81 -1.11
N PRO A 154 -7.90 16.24 -1.64
CA PRO A 154 -9.26 16.65 -1.29
C PRO A 154 -9.47 16.56 0.23
N PRO A 155 -10.14 17.56 0.86
CA PRO A 155 -10.36 17.58 2.30
C PRO A 155 -11.37 16.50 2.74
N ALA A 156 -10.87 15.30 3.05
CA ALA A 156 -11.62 14.14 3.52
C ALA A 156 -10.81 13.39 4.59
N ASP A 157 -11.44 12.41 5.24
CA ASP A 157 -10.76 11.51 6.14
C ASP A 157 -10.30 10.28 5.35
N TYR A 158 -9.00 10.02 5.35
CA TYR A 158 -8.34 8.85 4.76
C TYR A 158 -7.76 8.03 5.91
N VAL A 159 -8.64 7.38 6.65
CA VAL A 159 -8.32 6.62 7.88
C VAL A 159 -8.79 5.18 7.70
N ALA A 160 -7.95 4.22 8.08
CA ALA A 160 -8.29 2.81 8.05
C ALA A 160 -9.50 2.50 8.95
N GLU A 161 -10.49 1.78 8.44
CA GLU A 161 -11.73 1.44 9.14
C GLU A 161 -11.76 -0.03 9.57
N THR A 162 -11.25 -0.95 8.74
CA THR A 162 -11.21 -2.38 9.07
C THR A 162 -9.89 -2.76 9.74
N GLU A 163 -9.87 -3.91 10.38
CA GLU A 163 -8.64 -4.43 10.99
C GLU A 163 -7.62 -4.81 9.92
N GLU A 164 -8.07 -5.34 8.78
CA GLU A 164 -7.21 -5.64 7.63
C GLU A 164 -6.55 -4.36 7.07
N GLU A 165 -7.31 -3.27 6.90
CA GLU A 165 -6.76 -1.98 6.48
C GLU A 165 -5.71 -1.47 7.48
N ARG A 166 -5.99 -1.59 8.81
CA ARG A 166 -5.04 -1.18 9.86
C ARG A 166 -3.77 -2.03 9.84
N LEU A 167 -3.90 -3.35 9.63
CA LEU A 167 -2.73 -4.23 9.55
C LEU A 167 -1.84 -3.90 8.34
N VAL A 168 -2.42 -3.68 7.17
CA VAL A 168 -1.66 -3.27 5.97
C VAL A 168 -0.99 -1.92 6.20
N MET A 169 -1.73 -0.94 6.71
CA MET A 169 -1.18 0.37 7.06
C MET A 169 -0.02 0.24 8.06
N TYR A 170 -0.12 -0.61 9.07
CA TYR A 170 0.93 -0.84 10.07
C TYR A 170 2.16 -1.52 9.47
N ALA A 171 1.98 -2.60 8.70
CA ALA A 171 3.07 -3.35 8.10
C ALA A 171 3.91 -2.50 7.13
N ASP A 172 3.29 -1.56 6.40
CA ASP A 172 3.97 -0.62 5.51
C ASP A 172 4.99 0.29 6.23
N LYS A 173 4.84 0.49 7.56
CA LYS A 173 5.74 1.42 8.29
C LYS A 173 7.15 0.91 8.48
N PHE A 174 7.39 -0.36 8.25
CA PHE A 174 8.66 -1.01 8.55
C PHE A 174 9.60 -1.16 7.36
N HIS A 175 9.21 -0.71 6.15
CA HIS A 175 10.08 -0.73 4.97
C HIS A 175 9.93 0.56 4.14
N THR A 176 11.08 1.11 3.68
CA THR A 176 11.09 2.33 2.86
C THR A 176 11.35 2.01 1.39
N LYS A 177 10.79 2.82 0.50
CA LYS A 177 11.09 2.82 -0.95
C LYS A 177 12.29 3.70 -1.33
N SER A 178 13.13 4.09 -0.36
CA SER A 178 14.37 4.83 -0.61
C SER A 178 15.41 3.97 -1.36
N ARG A 179 16.45 4.61 -1.88
CA ARG A 179 17.60 3.89 -2.47
C ARG A 179 18.87 4.27 -1.70
N PRO A 180 19.48 3.36 -0.93
CA PRO A 180 19.00 2.01 -0.65
C PRO A 180 17.71 2.00 0.19
N SER A 181 16.90 0.94 0.06
CA SER A 181 15.76 0.71 0.94
C SER A 181 16.24 0.35 2.36
N VAL A 182 15.47 0.73 3.36
CA VAL A 182 15.80 0.48 4.77
C VAL A 182 14.59 -0.12 5.48
N PHE A 183 14.86 -1.05 6.39
CA PHE A 183 13.90 -1.45 7.41
C PHE A 183 13.95 -0.48 8.58
N LEU A 184 12.79 -0.14 9.12
CA LEU A 184 12.64 0.69 10.32
C LEU A 184 12.06 -0.17 11.43
N SER A 185 12.71 -0.22 12.58
CA SER A 185 12.10 -0.81 13.78
C SER A 185 10.90 0.02 14.23
N PRO A 186 9.99 -0.57 15.05
CA PRO A 186 8.86 0.19 15.61
C PRO A 186 9.32 1.44 16.36
N ASP A 187 10.42 1.39 17.11
CA ASP A 187 10.96 2.54 17.85
C ASP A 187 11.50 3.64 16.91
N GLU A 188 12.18 3.25 15.83
CA GLU A 188 12.66 4.20 14.82
C GLU A 188 11.50 4.87 14.09
N TYR A 189 10.43 4.12 13.75
CA TYR A 189 9.26 4.71 13.15
C TYR A 189 8.50 5.63 14.12
N ALA A 190 8.34 5.25 15.39
CA ALA A 190 7.74 6.09 16.42
C ALA A 190 8.51 7.41 16.61
N ALA A 191 9.83 7.34 16.59
CA ALA A 191 10.68 8.54 16.64
C ALA A 191 10.49 9.42 15.38
N HIS A 192 10.42 8.80 14.20
CA HIS A 192 10.24 9.48 12.93
C HIS A 192 8.90 10.21 12.83
N ILE A 193 7.79 9.55 13.24
CA ILE A 193 6.43 10.09 13.09
C ILE A 193 6.13 11.24 14.07
N ARG A 194 6.92 11.38 15.14
CA ARG A 194 6.75 12.41 16.18
C ARG A 194 6.73 13.84 15.61
N ARG A 195 7.42 14.08 14.50
CA ARG A 195 7.44 15.38 13.82
C ARG A 195 6.07 15.82 13.28
N PHE A 196 5.13 14.88 13.13
CA PHE A 196 3.78 15.15 12.64
C PHE A 196 2.74 15.34 13.75
N GLY A 197 3.14 15.19 15.02
CA GLY A 197 2.28 15.39 16.19
C GLY A 197 2.31 14.23 17.19
N ALA A 198 1.98 14.53 18.43
CA ALA A 198 1.92 13.52 19.50
C ALA A 198 0.74 12.54 19.29
N ASP A 199 -0.33 13.00 18.69
CA ASP A 199 -1.49 12.21 18.31
C ASP A 199 -1.13 11.12 17.30
N LYS A 200 -0.22 11.39 16.36
CA LYS A 200 0.28 10.40 15.39
C LYS A 200 1.13 9.33 16.06
N VAL A 201 1.94 9.70 17.06
CA VAL A 201 2.67 8.72 17.87
C VAL A 201 1.68 7.84 18.65
N THR A 202 0.68 8.44 19.28
CA THR A 202 -0.35 7.69 20.03
C THR A 202 -1.11 6.71 19.12
N ALA A 203 -1.47 7.15 17.91
CA ALA A 203 -2.14 6.29 16.92
C ALA A 203 -1.22 5.12 16.49
N PHE A 204 0.06 5.38 16.27
CA PHE A 204 1.02 4.32 15.93
C PHE A 204 1.20 3.31 17.07
N GLU A 205 1.35 3.78 18.32
CA GLU A 205 1.49 2.89 19.47
C GLU A 205 0.21 2.06 19.72
N ALA A 206 -0.97 2.58 19.35
CA ALA A 206 -2.21 1.79 19.37
C ALA A 206 -2.15 0.63 18.35
N LEU A 207 -1.70 0.88 17.12
CA LEU A 207 -1.48 -0.17 16.11
C LEU A 207 -0.43 -1.18 16.58
N ARG A 208 0.66 -0.71 17.19
CA ARG A 208 1.70 -1.56 17.76
C ARG A 208 1.16 -2.48 18.86
N ALA A 209 0.31 -1.96 19.73
CA ALA A 209 -0.33 -2.75 20.78
C ALA A 209 -1.33 -3.78 20.20
N GLU A 210 -2.03 -3.43 19.11
CA GLU A 210 -2.97 -4.30 18.42
C GLU A 210 -2.26 -5.45 17.68
N PHE A 211 -1.20 -5.15 16.93
CA PHE A 211 -0.57 -6.10 16.01
C PHE A 211 0.76 -6.70 16.53
N GLY A 212 1.43 -6.04 17.46
CA GLY A 212 2.75 -6.43 17.99
C GLY A 212 3.90 -6.02 17.08
N ASP A 213 5.12 -6.32 17.52
CA ASP A 213 6.34 -5.96 16.79
C ASP A 213 6.69 -7.04 15.77
N PRO A 214 7.00 -6.70 14.50
CA PRO A 214 7.50 -7.66 13.53
C PRO A 214 8.96 -8.00 13.80
N ASP A 215 9.37 -9.23 13.49
CA ASP A 215 10.78 -9.65 13.47
C ASP A 215 11.41 -9.29 12.11
N LEU A 216 12.02 -8.12 12.04
CA LEU A 216 12.63 -7.59 10.81
C LEU A 216 13.99 -8.24 10.46
N ALA A 217 14.54 -9.09 11.35
CA ALA A 217 15.72 -9.88 11.06
C ALA A 217 15.39 -11.14 10.23
N ARG A 218 14.12 -11.51 10.13
CA ARG A 218 13.65 -12.63 9.35
C ARG A 218 13.72 -12.28 7.86
N PRO A 219 14.22 -13.20 6.98
CA PRO A 219 14.14 -12.99 5.55
C PRO A 219 12.69 -12.79 5.11
N VAL A 220 12.43 -11.68 4.43
CA VAL A 220 11.11 -11.42 3.82
C VAL A 220 11.22 -11.80 2.34
N PRO A 221 10.22 -12.47 1.75
CA PRO A 221 10.23 -12.79 0.32
C PRO A 221 10.51 -11.53 -0.52
N GLY A 222 11.37 -11.66 -1.55
CA GLY A 222 11.76 -10.52 -2.39
C GLY A 222 12.98 -9.73 -1.90
N HIS A 223 13.47 -9.96 -0.68
CA HIS A 223 14.69 -9.35 -0.16
C HIS A 223 15.78 -10.40 0.04
N GLU A 224 16.57 -10.66 -0.99
CA GLU A 224 17.87 -11.32 -0.79
C GLU A 224 18.72 -10.37 0.05
N ALA A 225 19.14 -10.82 1.22
CA ALA A 225 19.97 -10.08 2.14
C ALA A 225 21.24 -9.59 1.42
N GLN A 226 21.25 -8.34 0.99
CA GLN A 226 22.51 -7.67 0.69
C GLN A 226 23.22 -7.50 2.02
N GLY A 227 24.21 -8.38 2.23
CA GLY A 227 24.94 -8.48 3.47
C GLY A 227 25.52 -7.14 3.90
N GLY A 228 25.29 -6.79 5.17
CA GLY A 228 25.99 -5.70 5.83
C GLY A 228 25.05 -4.78 6.58
N ALA A 229 24.87 -5.04 7.87
CA ALA A 229 24.31 -4.08 8.79
C ALA A 229 25.10 -2.76 8.71
N THR A 230 24.47 -1.74 8.15
CA THR A 230 24.94 -0.36 8.30
C THR A 230 23.85 0.41 9.00
N THR A 231 24.03 0.62 10.30
CA THR A 231 23.29 1.62 11.07
C THR A 231 23.62 2.99 10.47
N ALA A 232 22.82 3.43 9.52
CA ALA A 232 22.98 4.75 8.94
C ALA A 232 22.16 5.74 9.76
N ALA A 233 22.87 6.61 10.49
CA ALA A 233 22.27 7.78 11.12
C ALA A 233 21.54 8.62 10.08
N VAL A 234 20.22 8.73 10.24
CA VAL A 234 19.37 9.62 9.44
C VAL A 234 19.81 11.05 9.72
N ARG A 235 20.44 11.68 8.75
CA ARG A 235 20.68 13.14 8.77
C ARG A 235 19.39 13.85 8.38
N ALA A 236 19.08 14.87 9.17
CA ALA A 236 17.94 15.78 9.10
C ALA A 236 17.73 16.42 7.73
#